data_b6c5925e319bdf5b3640a7e9f09bc71c
#
_entry.id   b6c5925e319bdf5b3640a7e9f09bc71c
#
_cell.length_a   1.000
_cell.length_b   1.000
_cell.length_c   1.000
_cell.angle_alpha   90.00
_cell.angle_beta   90.00
_cell.angle_gamma   90.00
#
_symmetry.space_group_name_H-M   'P 1'
#
loop_
_entity.id
_entity.type
_entity.pdbx_description
1 polymer ?
#
loop_
_entity_poly.entity_id
_entity_poly.type
_entity_poly.pdbx_seq_one_letter_code
_entity_poly.pdbx_strand_id
1 'polypeptide(L)'
;MGASQRRKGATGERELAQILSENLGWVCKRNIGQARDGGDDITVGKFRIEAKRRKGIAVHEWVDQAARACGPNDVPIVACRADGKEWLVVMRLTDALPMIRGELPPMEP
;
A
#
# COMPACT_ATOMS: atom_id res chain seq x y z
N MET A 1 -12.05 0.34 -21.16
CA MET A 1 -12.18 0.87 -19.80
C MET A 1 -13.43 0.33 -19.19
N GLY A 2 -14.16 0.67 -18.58
CA GLY A 2 -15.45 0.25 -18.16
C GLY A 2 -15.43 -0.71 -17.01
N ALA A 3 -16.36 -1.65 -17.07
CA ALA A 3 -16.67 -2.51 -15.93
C ALA A 3 -15.49 -3.36 -15.45
N SER A 4 -14.66 -3.83 -16.38
CA SER A 4 -13.57 -4.71 -16.01
C SER A 4 -12.50 -3.98 -15.19
N GLN A 5 -12.21 -2.72 -15.49
CA GLN A 5 -11.27 -1.94 -14.69
C GLN A 5 -11.85 -1.55 -13.34
N ARG A 6 -13.13 -1.25 -13.27
CA ARG A 6 -13.78 -0.97 -11.99
C ARG A 6 -13.76 -2.18 -11.08
N ARG A 7 -14.02 -3.37 -11.63
CA ARG A 7 -13.96 -4.61 -10.86
C ARG A 7 -12.55 -4.89 -10.35
N LYS A 8 -11.54 -4.67 -11.20
CA LYS A 8 -10.16 -4.88 -10.82
C LYS A 8 -9.77 -3.95 -9.65
N GLY A 9 -10.18 -2.67 -9.71
CA GLY A 9 -9.92 -1.73 -8.64
C GLY A 9 -10.58 -2.15 -7.34
N ALA A 10 -11.85 -2.52 -7.39
CA ALA A 10 -12.58 -2.94 -6.19
C ALA A 10 -11.98 -4.20 -5.59
N THR A 11 -11.57 -5.16 -6.43
CA THR A 11 -10.94 -6.38 -5.95
C THR A 11 -9.62 -6.08 -5.27
N GLY A 12 -8.82 -5.18 -5.86
CA GLY A 12 -7.55 -4.78 -5.25
C GLY A 12 -7.74 -4.11 -3.90
N GLU A 13 -8.75 -3.26 -3.77
CA GLU A 13 -9.05 -2.59 -2.51
C GLU A 13 -9.46 -3.59 -1.43
N ARG A 14 -10.31 -4.56 -1.78
CA ARG A 14 -10.73 -5.59 -0.83
C ARG A 14 -9.57 -6.45 -0.36
N GLU A 15 -8.74 -6.85 -1.31
CA GLU A 15 -7.56 -7.65 -1.01
C GLU A 15 -6.64 -6.90 -0.04
N LEU A 16 -6.36 -5.64 -0.33
CA LEU A 16 -5.50 -4.83 0.50
C LEU A 16 -6.12 -4.61 1.89
N ALA A 17 -7.41 -4.30 1.95
CA ALA A 17 -8.09 -4.11 3.25
C ALA A 17 -8.00 -5.35 4.12
N GLN A 18 -8.13 -6.53 3.52
CA GLN A 18 -8.03 -7.78 4.26
C GLN A 18 -6.61 -8.00 4.79
N ILE A 19 -5.61 -7.78 3.94
CA ILE A 19 -4.22 -7.92 4.36
C ILE A 19 -3.90 -6.98 5.52
N LEU A 20 -4.33 -5.74 5.41
CA LEU A 20 -4.10 -4.75 6.46
C LEU A 20 -4.77 -5.16 7.76
N SER A 21 -6.03 -5.60 7.68
CA SER A 21 -6.77 -6.00 8.89
C SER A 21 -6.09 -7.17 9.59
N GLU A 22 -5.67 -8.17 8.82
CA GLU A 22 -5.06 -9.37 9.39
C GLU A 22 -3.71 -9.08 10.03
N ASN A 23 -2.92 -8.21 9.41
CA ASN A 23 -1.58 -7.94 9.89
C ASN A 23 -1.50 -6.89 10.97
N LEU A 24 -2.41 -5.93 10.95
CA LEU A 24 -2.39 -4.82 11.91
C LEU A 24 -3.28 -5.05 13.13
N GLY A 25 -4.19 -6.01 13.04
CA GLY A 25 -5.14 -6.26 14.12
C GLY A 25 -6.20 -5.18 14.23
N TRP A 26 -6.46 -4.47 13.13
CA TRP A 26 -7.45 -3.41 13.05
C TRP A 26 -8.51 -3.80 12.04
N VAL A 27 -9.70 -3.25 12.19
CA VAL A 27 -10.72 -3.40 11.16
C VAL A 27 -10.48 -2.33 10.11
N CYS A 28 -9.89 -2.73 8.99
CA CYS A 28 -9.59 -1.83 7.90
C CYS A 28 -10.62 -2.03 6.79
N LYS A 29 -11.37 -0.99 6.48
CA LYS A 29 -12.44 -1.07 5.50
C LYS A 29 -12.21 -0.11 4.34
N ARG A 30 -12.77 -0.49 3.19
CA ARG A 30 -12.78 0.40 2.04
C ARG A 30 -13.67 1.60 2.32
N ASN A 31 -13.26 2.76 1.84
CA ASN A 31 -14.04 3.99 1.97
C ASN A 31 -14.95 4.11 0.76
N ILE A 32 -16.07 3.42 0.80
CA ILE A 32 -17.02 3.38 -0.30
C ILE A 32 -17.75 4.71 -0.39
N GLY A 33 -17.83 5.26 -1.59
CA GLY A 33 -18.56 6.51 -1.82
C GLY A 33 -17.71 7.75 -1.73
N GLN A 34 -16.47 7.64 -1.30
CA GLN A 34 -15.59 8.80 -1.16
C GLN A 34 -14.65 9.01 -2.33
N ALA A 35 -14.54 8.01 -3.19
CA ALA A 35 -13.57 8.04 -4.27
C ALA A 35 -13.74 9.23 -5.20
N ARG A 36 -14.95 9.62 -5.50
CA ARG A 36 -15.19 10.73 -6.43
C ARG A 36 -14.91 12.09 -5.81
N ASP A 37 -14.75 12.16 -4.51
CA ASP A 37 -14.38 13.39 -3.84
C ASP A 37 -12.90 13.46 -3.56
N GLY A 38 -12.12 12.53 -4.15
CA GLY A 38 -10.69 12.51 -3.96
C GLY A 38 -10.24 11.90 -2.64
N GLY A 39 -11.13 11.19 -1.97
CA GLY A 39 -10.78 10.54 -0.71
C GLY A 39 -9.90 9.32 -0.92
N ASP A 40 -9.23 8.92 0.14
CA ASP A 40 -8.40 7.72 0.14
C ASP A 40 -9.26 6.47 0.06
N ASP A 41 -8.69 5.40 -0.44
CA ASP A 41 -9.42 4.13 -0.59
C ASP A 41 -9.60 3.40 0.73
N ILE A 42 -8.62 3.49 1.63
CA ILE A 42 -8.64 2.80 2.93
C ILE A 42 -8.00 3.72 3.96
N THR A 43 -8.61 3.80 5.14
CA THR A 43 -8.07 4.59 6.23
C THR A 43 -7.68 3.65 7.37
N VAL A 44 -6.45 3.79 7.88
CA VAL A 44 -5.97 3.05 9.02
C VAL A 44 -5.31 4.02 9.97
N GLY A 45 -6.01 4.41 11.04
CA GLY A 45 -5.51 5.42 11.95
C GLY A 45 -5.18 6.72 11.21
N LYS A 46 -3.94 7.17 11.32
CA LYS A 46 -3.50 8.38 10.62
C LYS A 46 -3.08 8.12 9.17
N PHE A 47 -3.09 6.87 8.76
CA PHE A 47 -2.63 6.50 7.42
C PHE A 47 -3.78 6.50 6.43
N ARG A 48 -3.62 7.24 5.35
CA ARG A 48 -4.58 7.34 4.26
C ARG A 48 -3.99 6.59 3.08
N ILE A 49 -4.61 5.49 2.70
CA ILE A 49 -4.01 4.55 1.76
C ILE A 49 -4.80 4.54 0.47
N GLU A 50 -4.10 4.68 -0.63
CA GLU A 50 -4.70 4.54 -1.95
C GLU A 50 -4.20 3.25 -2.58
N ALA A 51 -5.12 2.40 -3.02
CA ALA A 51 -4.79 1.13 -3.63
C ALA A 51 -4.70 1.30 -5.14
N LYS A 52 -3.60 0.86 -5.72
CA LYS A 52 -3.41 0.85 -7.17
C LYS A 52 -3.03 -0.56 -7.58
N ARG A 53 -3.86 -1.18 -8.39
CA ARG A 53 -3.60 -2.52 -8.91
C ARG A 53 -3.61 -2.46 -10.41
N ARG A 54 -2.43 -2.63 -11.00
CA ARG A 54 -2.24 -2.54 -12.44
C ARG A 54 -1.59 -3.83 -12.92
N LYS A 55 -1.76 -4.10 -14.21
CA LYS A 55 -1.15 -5.27 -14.82
C LYS A 55 0.37 -5.21 -14.74
N GLY A 56 0.95 -4.03 -14.94
CA GLY A 56 2.38 -3.84 -14.85
C GLY A 56 2.71 -2.51 -14.19
N ILE A 57 3.63 -2.55 -13.24
CA ILE A 57 4.11 -1.35 -12.56
C ILE A 57 5.62 -1.46 -12.44
N ALA A 58 6.33 -0.49 -13.00
CA ALA A 58 7.80 -0.53 -13.07
C ALA A 58 8.47 -0.57 -11.69
N VAL A 59 7.84 -0.02 -10.67
CA VAL A 59 8.43 -0.01 -9.32
C VAL A 59 8.70 -1.41 -8.77
N HIS A 60 7.97 -2.41 -9.23
CA HIS A 60 8.22 -3.79 -8.80
C HIS A 60 9.61 -4.26 -9.21
N GLU A 61 10.03 -3.92 -10.43
CA GLU A 61 11.37 -4.29 -10.90
C GLU A 61 12.44 -3.59 -10.07
N TRP A 62 12.21 -2.34 -9.71
CA TRP A 62 13.16 -1.59 -8.89
C TRP A 62 13.33 -2.24 -7.52
N VAL A 63 12.23 -2.62 -6.90
CA VAL A 63 12.27 -3.27 -5.58
C VAL A 63 12.94 -4.64 -5.69
N ASP A 64 12.63 -5.40 -6.75
CA ASP A 64 13.28 -6.69 -6.96
C ASP A 64 14.79 -6.54 -7.11
N GLN A 65 15.22 -5.50 -7.81
CA GLN A 65 16.64 -5.25 -7.96
C GLN A 65 17.29 -4.92 -6.62
N ALA A 66 16.65 -4.09 -5.81
CA ALA A 66 17.16 -3.75 -4.49
C ALA A 66 17.22 -5.00 -3.60
N ALA A 67 16.20 -5.86 -3.72
CA ALA A 67 16.13 -7.08 -2.92
C ALA A 67 17.25 -8.05 -3.24
N ARG A 68 17.71 -8.07 -4.49
CA ARG A 68 18.81 -8.97 -4.88
C ARG A 68 20.12 -8.64 -4.16
N ALA A 69 20.26 -7.43 -3.66
CA ALA A 69 21.45 -7.04 -2.91
C ALA A 69 21.31 -7.27 -1.41
N CYS A 70 20.15 -7.74 -0.96
CA CYS A 70 19.85 -7.89 0.46
C CYS A 70 20.21 -9.27 0.99
N GLY A 71 20.63 -9.30 2.26
CA GLY A 71 20.72 -10.54 3.01
C GLY A 71 19.38 -10.85 3.68
N PRO A 72 19.32 -11.95 4.46
CA PRO A 72 18.05 -12.44 5.01
C PRO A 72 17.30 -11.46 5.91
N ASN A 73 18.03 -10.59 6.60
CA ASN A 73 17.40 -9.65 7.54
C ASN A 73 17.38 -8.22 7.06
N ASP A 74 17.74 -8.01 5.79
CA ASP A 74 17.77 -6.68 5.22
C ASP A 74 16.41 -6.32 4.61
N VAL A 75 16.12 -5.03 4.59
CA VAL A 75 14.88 -4.52 4.04
C VAL A 75 15.18 -3.69 2.80
N PRO A 76 14.75 -4.13 1.62
CA PRO A 76 14.98 -3.35 0.41
C PRO A 76 14.08 -2.13 0.36
N ILE A 77 14.67 -0.99 0.10
CA ILE A 77 13.94 0.28 -0.03
C ILE A 77 14.44 0.95 -1.30
N VAL A 78 13.53 1.43 -2.11
CA VAL A 78 13.84 2.21 -3.29
C VAL A 78 13.44 3.66 -3.02
N ALA A 79 14.37 4.57 -3.16
CA ALA A 79 14.05 5.99 -3.09
C ALA A 79 14.02 6.51 -4.52
N CYS A 80 12.96 7.19 -4.90
CA CYS A 80 12.82 7.66 -6.28
C CYS A 80 12.18 9.04 -6.32
N ARG A 81 12.50 9.75 -7.39
CA ARG A 81 12.02 11.11 -7.56
C ARG A 81 11.98 11.46 -9.05
N ALA A 82 10.90 12.06 -9.50
CA ALA A 82 10.88 12.72 -10.80
C ALA A 82 11.44 14.12 -10.64
N ASP A 83 11.89 14.71 -11.74
CA ASP A 83 12.43 16.07 -11.69
C ASP A 83 11.41 17.04 -11.13
N GLY A 84 11.83 17.88 -10.20
CA GLY A 84 10.98 18.88 -9.61
C GLY A 84 9.96 18.34 -8.61
N LYS A 85 10.05 17.07 -8.27
CA LYS A 85 9.11 16.44 -7.31
C LYS A 85 9.84 16.03 -6.04
N GLU A 86 9.07 15.67 -5.05
CA GLU A 86 9.63 15.20 -3.78
C GLU A 86 10.15 13.77 -3.92
N TRP A 87 11.09 13.41 -3.07
CA TRP A 87 11.55 12.04 -2.96
C TRP A 87 10.46 11.18 -2.36
N LEU A 88 10.27 10.01 -2.91
CA LEU A 88 9.35 8.99 -2.42
C LEU A 88 10.15 7.74 -2.07
N VAL A 89 9.60 6.92 -1.18
CA VAL A 89 10.16 5.61 -0.93
C VAL A 89 9.17 4.55 -1.37
N VAL A 90 9.70 3.46 -1.90
CA VAL A 90 8.92 2.29 -2.30
C VAL A 90 9.52 1.08 -1.60
N MET A 91 8.69 0.31 -0.93
CA MET A 91 9.13 -0.90 -0.26
C MET A 91 7.99 -1.91 -0.25
N ARG A 92 8.31 -3.15 0.05
CA ARG A 92 7.29 -4.19 0.13
C ARG A 92 6.35 -3.91 1.29
N LEU A 93 5.07 -4.16 1.07
CA LEU A 93 4.07 -3.95 2.10
C LEU A 93 4.39 -4.79 3.35
N THR A 94 4.84 -6.04 3.15
CA THR A 94 5.18 -6.91 4.27
C THR A 94 6.30 -6.35 5.14
N ASP A 95 7.22 -5.58 4.54
CA ASP A 95 8.28 -4.93 5.30
C ASP A 95 7.80 -3.64 5.97
N ALA A 96 6.84 -2.97 5.36
CA ALA A 96 6.30 -1.72 5.90
C ALA A 96 5.32 -1.96 7.05
N LEU A 97 4.63 -3.09 7.05
CA LEU A 97 3.59 -3.36 8.05
C LEU A 97 4.06 -3.30 9.49
N PRO A 98 5.23 -3.86 9.85
CA PRO A 98 5.72 -3.70 11.23
C PRO A 98 5.94 -2.24 11.62
N MET A 99 6.38 -1.43 10.68
CA MET A 99 6.61 -0.01 10.93
C MET A 99 5.29 0.72 11.15
N ILE A 100 4.30 0.41 10.31
CA ILE A 100 2.97 1.00 10.44
C ILE A 100 2.33 0.55 11.75
N ARG A 101 2.47 -0.72 12.08
CA ARG A 101 1.92 -1.28 13.32
C ARG A 101 2.46 -0.55 14.53
N GLY A 102 3.77 -0.22 14.51
CA GLY A 102 4.41 0.49 15.60
C GLY A 102 3.88 1.90 15.81
N GLU A 103 3.30 2.51 14.76
CA GLU A 103 2.76 3.87 14.84
C GLU A 103 1.28 3.91 15.20
N LEU A 104 0.65 2.76 15.36
CA LEU A 104 -0.78 2.70 15.70
C LEU A 104 -0.96 2.45 17.19
N PRO A 105 -2.04 2.97 17.78
CA PRO A 105 -2.35 2.63 19.16
C PRO A 105 -2.70 1.15 19.29
N PRO A 106 -2.89 0.63 20.51
CA PRO A 106 -3.31 -0.75 20.68
C PRO A 106 -4.54 -1.07 19.85
N MET A 107 -4.72 -2.37 19.58
CA MET A 107 -5.74 -2.85 18.66
C MET A 107 -7.08 -2.15 18.82
N GLU A 108 -7.64 -1.75 17.69
CA GLU A 108 -8.95 -1.12 17.63
C GLU A 108 -10.01 -2.21 17.53
N PRO A 109 -10.98 -2.24 18.45
CA PRO A 109 -12.02 -3.26 18.40
C PRO A 109 -12.88 -3.18 17.16
#